data_b5d02969d6cd746d40e831f686c6277a
#
_entry.id   b5d02969d6cd746d40e831f686c6277a
#
_cell.length_a   1.000
_cell.length_b   1.000
_cell.length_c   1.000
_cell.angle_alpha   90.00
_cell.angle_beta   90.00
_cell.angle_gamma   90.00
#
_symmetry.space_group_name_H-M   'P 1'
#
loop_
_entity.id
_entity.type
_entity.pdbx_description
1 polymer ?
#
loop_
_entity_poly.entity_id
_entity_poly.type
_entity_poly.pdbx_seq_one_letter_code
_entity_poly.pdbx_strand_id
1 'polypeptide(L)'
;MPEPTTSPRPSVAAIRTEFAGYVQAYRDLLAAASKASGASLMRIDGAFAAFEPGYFNNLLVALDARFADRWLGSEGDGGGAIAEVRLVVASLIAHGGVMTAGKATAYSPEKSVLRIDIGDRIALNADDFETICAAFLAEIERRFVEP
;
A
#
# COMPACT_ATOMS: atom_id res chain seq x y z
N MET A 1 11.21 -26.30 -28.27
CA MET A 1 10.83 -25.68 -26.99
C MET A 1 10.15 -24.34 -27.28
N PRO A 2 8.89 -24.18 -26.98
CA PRO A 2 8.30 -22.84 -27.06
C PRO A 2 8.97 -21.98 -26.01
N GLU A 3 9.45 -20.82 -26.41
CA GLU A 3 9.96 -19.83 -25.47
C GLU A 3 8.84 -19.43 -24.49
N PRO A 4 9.14 -19.26 -23.20
CA PRO A 4 8.15 -18.73 -22.31
C PRO A 4 7.74 -17.35 -22.80
N THR A 5 6.50 -17.21 -23.21
CA THR A 5 5.90 -15.93 -23.55
C THR A 5 5.88 -15.11 -22.26
N THR A 6 6.92 -14.37 -22.02
CA THR A 6 6.95 -13.42 -20.89
C THR A 6 5.94 -12.34 -21.26
N SER A 7 4.77 -12.40 -20.62
CA SER A 7 3.81 -11.30 -20.73
C SER A 7 4.51 -9.99 -20.37
N PRO A 8 4.35 -8.94 -21.16
CA PRO A 8 4.99 -7.67 -20.87
C PRO A 8 4.57 -7.18 -19.49
N ARG A 9 5.55 -6.71 -18.71
CA ARG A 9 5.28 -6.16 -17.39
C ARG A 9 4.34 -4.96 -17.51
N PRO A 10 3.32 -4.85 -16.65
CA PRO A 10 2.41 -3.70 -16.71
C PRO A 10 3.20 -2.41 -16.43
N SER A 11 2.81 -1.35 -17.13
CA SER A 11 3.39 -0.03 -16.91
C SER A 11 3.01 0.53 -15.54
N VAL A 12 3.76 1.51 -15.05
CA VAL A 12 3.42 2.24 -13.81
C VAL A 12 2.04 2.87 -13.93
N ALA A 13 1.69 3.42 -15.09
CA ALA A 13 0.36 3.98 -15.33
C ALA A 13 -0.75 2.93 -15.23
N ALA A 14 -0.53 1.73 -15.75
CA ALA A 14 -1.49 0.63 -15.65
C ALA A 14 -1.69 0.18 -14.20
N ILE A 15 -0.60 0.07 -13.44
CA ILE A 15 -0.66 -0.26 -12.01
C ILE A 15 -1.37 0.83 -11.22
N ARG A 16 -1.09 2.10 -11.49
CA ARG A 16 -1.80 3.23 -10.87
C ARG A 16 -3.30 3.12 -11.10
N THR A 17 -3.74 2.86 -12.32
CA THR A 17 -5.15 2.71 -12.66
C THR A 17 -5.78 1.51 -11.93
N GLU A 18 -5.09 0.38 -11.90
CA GLU A 18 -5.55 -0.82 -11.20
C GLU A 18 -5.80 -0.54 -9.71
N PHE A 19 -4.82 0.02 -9.02
CA PHE A 19 -4.94 0.27 -7.59
C PHE A 19 -5.90 1.41 -7.25
N ALA A 20 -6.02 2.43 -8.10
CA ALA A 20 -7.08 3.43 -7.98
C ALA A 20 -8.47 2.79 -8.09
N GLY A 21 -8.61 1.78 -8.94
CA GLY A 21 -9.84 1.00 -9.08
C GLY A 21 -10.20 0.24 -7.80
N TYR A 22 -9.23 -0.33 -7.10
CA TYR A 22 -9.48 -1.00 -5.82
C TYR A 22 -9.96 -0.03 -4.73
N VAL A 23 -9.37 1.16 -4.65
CA VAL A 23 -9.80 2.21 -3.72
C VAL A 23 -11.22 2.64 -4.06
N GLN A 24 -11.51 2.87 -5.34
CA GLN A 24 -12.83 3.30 -5.78
C GLN A 24 -13.89 2.24 -5.51
N ALA A 25 -13.58 0.96 -5.77
CA ALA A 25 -14.49 -0.14 -5.46
C ALA A 25 -14.86 -0.21 -3.98
N TYR A 26 -13.89 0.00 -3.09
CA TYR A 26 -14.14 0.09 -1.65
C TYR A 26 -15.07 1.27 -1.32
N ARG A 27 -14.79 2.45 -1.86
CA ARG A 27 -15.61 3.66 -1.64
C ARG A 27 -17.03 3.51 -2.17
N ASP A 28 -17.21 2.89 -3.33
CA ASP A 28 -18.53 2.61 -3.90
C ASP A 28 -19.33 1.65 -3.03
N LEU A 29 -18.67 0.61 -2.53
CA LEU A 29 -19.29 -0.35 -1.63
C LEU A 29 -19.69 0.31 -0.31
N LEU A 30 -18.83 1.14 0.27
CA LEU A 30 -19.13 1.90 1.48
C LEU A 30 -20.31 2.86 1.27
N ALA A 31 -20.34 3.57 0.15
CA ALA A 31 -21.43 4.48 -0.20
C ALA A 31 -22.75 3.73 -0.38
N ALA A 32 -22.73 2.58 -1.03
CA ALA A 32 -23.91 1.73 -1.19
C ALA A 32 -24.41 1.21 0.17
N ALA A 33 -23.50 0.77 1.02
CA ALA A 33 -23.82 0.29 2.37
C ALA A 33 -24.38 1.39 3.27
N SER A 34 -23.94 2.63 3.12
CA SER A 34 -24.42 3.77 3.91
C SER A 34 -25.88 4.14 3.63
N LYS A 35 -26.47 3.62 2.55
CA LYS A 35 -27.90 3.78 2.26
C LYS A 35 -28.78 2.83 3.08
N ALA A 36 -28.21 1.85 3.76
CA ALA A 36 -28.93 1.00 4.69
C ALA A 36 -29.41 1.81 5.90
N SER A 37 -30.52 1.42 6.50
CA SER A 37 -31.11 2.13 7.62
C SER A 37 -31.37 1.20 8.81
N GLY A 38 -31.52 1.79 10.01
CA GLY A 38 -31.85 1.08 11.24
C GLY A 38 -30.67 0.28 11.83
N ALA A 39 -30.98 -0.83 12.51
CA ALA A 39 -29.98 -1.67 13.18
C ALA A 39 -28.95 -2.28 12.22
N SER A 40 -29.32 -2.46 10.97
CA SER A 40 -28.40 -2.97 9.92
C SER A 40 -27.27 -2.01 9.62
N LEU A 41 -27.51 -0.70 9.69
CA LEU A 41 -26.48 0.33 9.44
C LEU A 41 -25.33 0.21 10.45
N MET A 42 -25.63 0.06 11.73
CA MET A 42 -24.59 -0.08 12.76
C MET A 42 -23.73 -1.33 12.56
N ARG A 43 -24.34 -2.44 12.14
CA ARG A 43 -23.62 -3.69 11.83
C ARG A 43 -22.72 -3.53 10.62
N ILE A 44 -23.19 -2.84 9.60
CA ILE A 44 -22.45 -2.58 8.36
C ILE A 44 -21.26 -1.68 8.67
N ASP A 45 -21.45 -0.59 9.39
CA ASP A 45 -20.37 0.32 9.77
C ASP A 45 -19.31 -0.40 10.61
N GLY A 46 -19.73 -1.23 11.57
CA GLY A 46 -18.81 -2.04 12.36
C GLY A 46 -18.03 -3.05 11.52
N ALA A 47 -18.69 -3.68 10.54
CA ALA A 47 -18.04 -4.62 9.63
C ALA A 47 -17.01 -3.93 8.73
N PHE A 48 -17.32 -2.74 8.21
CA PHE A 48 -16.37 -1.95 7.42
C PHE A 48 -15.19 -1.49 8.25
N ALA A 49 -15.42 -1.03 9.47
CA ALA A 49 -14.35 -0.61 10.38
C ALA A 49 -13.39 -1.78 10.70
N ALA A 50 -13.93 -2.98 10.85
CA ALA A 50 -13.11 -4.18 11.06
C ALA A 50 -12.38 -4.65 9.80
N PHE A 51 -13.01 -4.51 8.65
CA PHE A 51 -12.48 -4.96 7.34
C PHE A 51 -11.41 -4.03 6.78
N GLU A 52 -11.57 -2.73 6.94
CA GLU A 52 -10.78 -1.70 6.26
C GLU A 52 -9.26 -1.86 6.45
N PRO A 53 -8.74 -2.02 7.70
CA PRO A 53 -7.30 -2.13 7.88
C PRO A 53 -6.68 -3.32 7.16
N GLY A 54 -7.32 -4.48 7.22
CA GLY A 54 -6.84 -5.68 6.53
C GLY A 54 -6.84 -5.52 5.03
N TYR A 55 -7.89 -4.92 4.49
CA TYR A 55 -8.00 -4.68 3.05
C TYR A 55 -6.88 -3.78 2.53
N PHE A 56 -6.69 -2.61 3.13
CA PHE A 56 -5.67 -1.66 2.67
C PHE A 56 -4.24 -2.06 3.03
N ASN A 57 -4.02 -2.72 4.16
CA ASN A 57 -2.73 -3.31 4.47
C ASN A 57 -2.33 -4.35 3.39
N ASN A 58 -3.26 -5.22 3.01
CA ASN A 58 -3.00 -6.22 1.97
C ASN A 58 -2.85 -5.60 0.58
N LEU A 59 -3.55 -4.52 0.26
CA LEU A 59 -3.33 -3.79 -0.99
C LEU A 59 -1.92 -3.22 -1.05
N LEU A 60 -1.38 -2.74 0.06
CA LEU A 60 -0.01 -2.22 0.08
C LEU A 60 1.02 -3.34 -0.16
N VAL A 61 0.80 -4.51 0.43
CA VAL A 61 1.63 -5.70 0.16
C VAL A 61 1.57 -6.09 -1.32
N ALA A 62 0.37 -6.09 -1.90
CA ALA A 62 0.19 -6.40 -3.32
C ALA A 62 0.85 -5.35 -4.23
N LEU A 63 0.77 -4.08 -3.88
CA LEU A 63 1.43 -3.01 -4.62
C LEU A 63 2.96 -3.18 -4.60
N ASP A 64 3.55 -3.40 -3.45
CA ASP A 64 4.99 -3.65 -3.33
C ASP A 64 5.41 -4.86 -4.16
N ALA A 65 4.64 -5.94 -4.14
CA ALA A 65 4.92 -7.15 -4.90
C ALA A 65 4.98 -6.93 -6.42
N ARG A 66 4.25 -5.94 -6.95
CA ARG A 66 4.29 -5.60 -8.37
C ARG A 66 5.66 -5.08 -8.82
N PHE A 67 6.47 -4.59 -7.89
CA PHE A 67 7.77 -4.00 -8.17
C PHE A 67 8.94 -4.79 -7.56
N ALA A 68 8.68 -5.86 -6.84
CA ALA A 68 9.69 -6.60 -6.08
C ALA A 68 10.89 -7.04 -6.92
N ASP A 69 10.67 -7.44 -8.16
CA ASP A 69 11.71 -7.85 -9.10
C ASP A 69 12.46 -6.69 -9.78
N ARG A 70 12.01 -5.46 -9.55
CA ARG A 70 12.63 -4.24 -10.10
C ARG A 70 13.60 -3.57 -9.12
N TRP A 71 13.66 -4.08 -7.89
CA TRP A 71 14.41 -3.46 -6.79
C TRP A 71 15.83 -3.95 -6.63
N LEU A 72 16.32 -4.79 -7.49
CA LEU A 72 17.62 -5.43 -7.33
C LEU A 72 18.73 -4.39 -7.09
N GLY A 73 19.13 -4.21 -5.84
CA GLY A 73 20.28 -3.44 -5.42
C GLY A 73 20.04 -1.98 -5.08
N SER A 74 18.79 -1.50 -5.05
CA SER A 74 18.51 -0.09 -4.73
C SER A 74 17.44 0.06 -3.65
N GLU A 75 17.48 -0.79 -2.67
CA GLU A 75 16.65 -0.69 -1.49
C GLU A 75 16.97 0.61 -0.77
N GLY A 76 16.07 1.54 -0.89
CA GLY A 76 16.05 2.87 -0.37
C GLY A 76 16.88 3.17 0.87
N ASP A 77 18.18 3.33 0.70
CA ASP A 77 19.10 3.70 1.78
C ASP A 77 18.89 5.13 2.25
N GLY A 78 18.06 5.90 1.59
CA GLY A 78 17.92 7.32 1.81
C GLY A 78 16.57 7.82 2.32
N GLY A 79 15.69 6.95 2.78
CA GLY A 79 14.33 7.36 3.11
C GLY A 79 13.44 7.50 1.86
N GLY A 80 12.29 8.14 1.99
CA GLY A 80 11.33 8.32 0.92
C GLY A 80 10.21 7.28 0.91
N ALA A 81 9.28 7.43 -0.01
CA ALA A 81 8.08 6.60 -0.05
C ALA A 81 8.38 5.12 -0.34
N ILE A 82 9.36 4.84 -1.19
CA ILE A 82 9.77 3.47 -1.49
C ILE A 82 10.29 2.78 -0.23
N ALA A 83 11.20 3.41 0.50
CA ALA A 83 11.76 2.86 1.73
C ALA A 83 10.67 2.66 2.79
N GLU A 84 9.75 3.61 2.89
CA GLU A 84 8.61 3.53 3.81
C GLU A 84 7.70 2.35 3.50
N VAL A 85 7.29 2.20 2.23
CA VAL A 85 6.44 1.06 1.80
C VAL A 85 7.15 -0.26 2.10
N ARG A 86 8.42 -0.39 1.80
CA ARG A 86 9.16 -1.61 2.07
C ARG A 86 9.25 -1.93 3.56
N LEU A 87 9.42 -0.92 4.40
CA LEU A 87 9.44 -1.08 5.85
C LEU A 87 8.06 -1.51 6.38
N VAL A 88 7.00 -0.86 5.91
CA VAL A 88 5.62 -1.20 6.29
C VAL A 88 5.28 -2.62 5.85
N VAL A 89 5.58 -2.99 4.62
CA VAL A 89 5.31 -4.34 4.09
C VAL A 89 6.11 -5.40 4.85
N ALA A 90 7.38 -5.16 5.14
CA ALA A 90 8.18 -6.07 5.95
C ALA A 90 7.58 -6.25 7.35
N SER A 91 7.10 -5.18 7.96
CA SER A 91 6.43 -5.22 9.27
C SER A 91 5.11 -6.01 9.23
N LEU A 92 4.34 -5.84 8.17
CA LEU A 92 3.09 -6.59 7.96
C LEU A 92 3.34 -8.09 7.79
N ILE A 93 4.36 -8.45 7.02
CA ILE A 93 4.64 -9.86 6.70
C ILE A 93 5.36 -10.57 7.85
N ALA A 94 6.38 -9.94 8.43
CA ALA A 94 7.31 -10.60 9.34
C ALA A 94 7.12 -10.25 10.82
N HIS A 95 6.41 -9.19 11.13
CA HIS A 95 6.29 -8.66 12.50
C HIS A 95 4.84 -8.50 12.98
N GLY A 96 3.94 -9.28 12.43
CA GLY A 96 2.54 -9.33 12.87
C GLY A 96 1.78 -8.01 12.72
N GLY A 97 2.20 -7.15 11.81
CA GLY A 97 1.56 -5.87 11.56
C GLY A 97 1.96 -4.76 12.55
N VAL A 98 2.99 -4.97 13.34
CA VAL A 98 3.56 -3.94 14.22
C VAL A 98 4.74 -3.27 13.51
N MET A 99 4.69 -1.95 13.39
CA MET A 99 5.75 -1.19 12.72
C MET A 99 7.09 -1.41 13.40
N THR A 100 8.04 -1.98 12.68
CA THR A 100 9.34 -2.38 13.22
C THR A 100 10.44 -1.75 12.40
N ALA A 101 11.41 -1.12 13.07
CA ALA A 101 12.57 -0.54 12.41
C ALA A 101 13.47 -1.64 11.84
N GLY A 102 13.83 -1.50 10.57
CA GLY A 102 14.84 -2.35 9.94
C GLY A 102 16.26 -1.94 10.35
N LYS A 103 17.24 -2.81 10.08
CA LYS A 103 18.62 -2.62 10.52
C LYS A 103 19.35 -1.41 9.91
N ALA A 104 18.82 -0.81 8.85
CA ALA A 104 19.53 0.22 8.10
C ALA A 104 18.61 1.38 7.68
N THR A 105 17.47 1.56 8.32
CA THR A 105 16.52 2.57 7.87
C THR A 105 16.69 3.86 8.65
N ALA A 106 16.87 4.95 7.90
CA ALA A 106 16.72 6.30 8.40
C ALA A 106 15.22 6.68 8.50
N TYR A 107 14.38 5.74 8.96
CA TYR A 107 12.95 5.99 9.08
C TYR A 107 12.68 6.99 10.20
N SER A 108 11.94 8.02 9.85
CA SER A 108 11.47 9.04 10.79
C SER A 108 9.97 9.25 10.55
N PRO A 109 9.10 8.97 11.54
CA PRO A 109 7.66 9.20 11.38
C PRO A 109 7.31 10.62 10.97
N GLU A 110 8.06 11.60 11.46
CA GLU A 110 7.84 13.03 11.17
C GLU A 110 8.03 13.37 9.69
N LYS A 111 8.93 12.65 9.02
CA LYS A 111 9.24 12.85 7.60
C LYS A 111 8.53 11.86 6.69
N SER A 112 7.87 10.87 7.25
CA SER A 112 7.17 9.83 6.50
C SER A 112 5.80 10.31 6.00
N VAL A 113 5.28 9.60 5.02
CA VAL A 113 3.94 9.88 4.47
C VAL A 113 2.86 9.44 5.45
N LEU A 114 2.99 8.23 5.99
CA LEU A 114 1.98 7.62 6.86
C LEU A 114 2.12 8.01 8.33
N ARG A 115 3.28 8.47 8.74
CA ARG A 115 3.57 8.91 10.11
C ARG A 115 3.29 7.85 11.18
N ILE A 116 3.59 6.59 10.86
CA ILE A 116 3.42 5.48 11.79
C ILE A 116 4.64 5.40 12.70
N ASP A 117 4.42 5.44 14.00
CA ASP A 117 5.51 5.28 14.96
C ASP A 117 5.98 3.83 15.05
N ILE A 118 7.26 3.63 15.31
CA ILE A 118 7.81 2.32 15.60
C ILE A 118 7.12 1.76 16.85
N GLY A 119 6.64 0.53 16.76
CA GLY A 119 5.89 -0.13 17.82
C GLY A 119 4.37 -0.02 17.68
N ASP A 120 3.88 0.84 16.81
CA ASP A 120 2.45 0.97 16.57
C ASP A 120 1.94 -0.09 15.59
N ARG A 121 0.69 -0.48 15.75
CA ARG A 121 0.02 -1.37 14.81
C ARG A 121 -0.30 -0.62 13.53
N ILE A 122 0.01 -1.24 12.41
CA ILE A 122 -0.30 -0.72 11.09
C ILE A 122 -1.78 -0.97 10.79
N ALA A 123 -2.51 0.09 10.53
CA ALA A 123 -3.95 0.04 10.21
C ALA A 123 -4.26 1.13 9.18
N LEU A 124 -4.13 0.81 7.92
CA LEU A 124 -4.35 1.77 6.83
C LEU A 124 -5.84 1.91 6.53
N ASN A 125 -6.27 3.14 6.28
CA ASN A 125 -7.57 3.43 5.70
C ASN A 125 -7.43 3.77 4.21
N ALA A 126 -8.55 4.06 3.54
CA ALA A 126 -8.55 4.38 2.11
C ALA A 126 -7.68 5.61 1.79
N ASP A 127 -7.77 6.65 2.60
CA ASP A 127 -7.00 7.88 2.40
C ASP A 127 -5.50 7.66 2.62
N ASP A 128 -5.12 6.90 3.63
CA ASP A 128 -3.74 6.52 3.90
C ASP A 128 -3.15 5.75 2.71
N PHE A 129 -3.87 4.76 2.24
CA PHE A 129 -3.43 3.96 1.09
C PHE A 129 -3.29 4.80 -0.16
N GLU A 130 -4.27 5.64 -0.48
CA GLU A 130 -4.23 6.51 -1.66
C GLU A 130 -3.02 7.44 -1.60
N THR A 131 -2.75 8.01 -0.44
CA THR A 131 -1.63 8.94 -0.23
C THR A 131 -0.27 8.25 -0.41
N ILE A 132 -0.07 7.10 0.24
CA ILE A 132 1.20 6.37 0.12
C ILE A 132 1.37 5.76 -1.26
N CYS A 133 0.31 5.28 -1.88
CA CYS A 133 0.35 4.74 -3.23
C CYS A 133 0.79 5.81 -4.24
N ALA A 134 0.22 7.01 -4.17
CA ALA A 134 0.61 8.12 -5.02
C ALA A 134 2.08 8.52 -4.85
N ALA A 135 2.54 8.63 -3.60
CA ALA A 135 3.94 8.97 -3.29
C ALA A 135 4.91 7.88 -3.76
N PHE A 136 4.55 6.61 -3.54
CA PHE A 136 5.34 5.46 -3.95
C PHE A 136 5.51 5.39 -5.48
N LEU A 137 4.40 5.50 -6.22
CA LEU A 137 4.45 5.44 -7.68
C LEU A 137 5.16 6.65 -8.29
N ALA A 138 5.00 7.83 -7.70
CA ALA A 138 5.72 9.03 -8.15
C ALA A 138 7.23 8.88 -7.96
N GLU A 139 7.67 8.31 -6.84
CA GLU A 139 9.09 8.05 -6.62
C GLU A 139 9.65 7.00 -7.57
N ILE A 140 8.88 5.95 -7.87
CA ILE A 140 9.25 4.95 -8.87
C ILE A 140 9.44 5.59 -10.25
N GLU A 141 8.48 6.40 -10.69
CA GLU A 141 8.57 7.10 -11.97
C GLU A 141 9.81 7.99 -12.04
N ARG A 142 10.10 8.68 -10.96
CA ARG A 142 11.27 9.57 -10.88
C ARG A 142 12.60 8.82 -10.94
N ARG A 143 12.67 7.62 -10.36
CA ARG A 143 13.92 6.87 -10.21
C ARG A 143 14.16 5.84 -11.31
N PHE A 144 13.12 5.20 -11.81
CA PHE A 144 13.26 3.99 -12.61
C PHE A 144 12.61 4.05 -13.98
N VAL A 145 11.75 5.01 -14.22
CA VAL A 145 11.15 5.23 -15.54
C VAL A 145 11.86 6.42 -16.17
N GLU A 146 12.64 6.15 -17.21
CA GLU A 146 13.26 7.23 -17.96
C GLU A 146 12.19 8.09 -18.66
N PRO A 147 12.39 9.39 -18.67
CA PRO A 147 11.47 10.29 -19.38
C PRO A 147 11.42 10.04 -20.88
#